data_3a9a23ce5a63b936da30056757cdb759
#
_entry.id   3a9a23ce5a63b936da30056757cdb759
#
_cell.length_a   1.000
_cell.length_b   1.000
_cell.length_c   1.000
_cell.angle_alpha   90.00
_cell.angle_beta   90.00
_cell.angle_gamma   90.00
#
_symmetry.space_group_name_H-M   'P 1'
#
loop_
_entity.id
_entity.type
_entity.pdbx_description
1 polymer ?
#
loop_
_entity_poly.entity_id
_entity_poly.type
_entity_poly.pdbx_seq_one_letter_code
_entity_poly.pdbx_strand_id
1 'polypeptide(L)'
;SITSTSGLSYKIAGRVGDTPIVGAGLYTDNAIGSAGATGRGEAVMQVCGASLVVSRMENGDTPEAACLFTLKRIADRTRERRHLTAKGIPNFNVTLYALRKDGQTGSASMHEGYEHVVHSGGQAQTRPCAFLFAK
;
A
#
# COMPACT_ATOMS: atom_id res chain seq x y z
N SER A 1 -5.71 2.62 13.54
CA SER A 1 -5.32 3.36 12.33
C SER A 1 -6.49 4.16 11.75
N ILE A 2 -6.18 5.12 10.91
CA ILE A 2 -7.15 5.96 10.21
C ILE A 2 -6.70 6.10 8.75
N THR A 3 -7.65 6.18 7.85
CA THR A 3 -7.41 6.44 6.44
C THR A 3 -8.46 7.39 5.87
N SER A 4 -8.12 8.07 4.80
CA SER A 4 -8.98 9.03 4.12
C SER A 4 -8.67 9.04 2.62
N THR A 5 -9.67 9.40 1.81
CA THR A 5 -9.51 9.45 0.35
C THR A 5 -10.41 10.51 -0.27
N SER A 6 -9.94 11.13 -1.35
CA SER A 6 -10.78 11.91 -2.26
C SER A 6 -11.50 11.03 -3.29
N GLY A 7 -11.18 9.75 -3.32
CA GLY A 7 -11.72 8.78 -4.26
C GLY A 7 -11.04 8.81 -5.64
N LEU A 8 -11.59 8.06 -6.57
CA LEU A 8 -11.14 7.99 -7.96
C LEU A 8 -11.71 9.15 -8.78
N SER A 9 -10.88 9.83 -9.56
CA SER A 9 -11.36 10.82 -10.53
C SER A 9 -12.30 10.19 -11.55
N TYR A 10 -13.37 10.92 -11.90
CA TYR A 10 -14.40 10.47 -12.85
C TYR A 10 -15.06 9.13 -12.50
N LYS A 11 -15.12 8.79 -11.21
CA LYS A 11 -15.81 7.58 -10.77
C LYS A 11 -17.31 7.65 -11.04
N ILE A 12 -17.89 6.51 -11.36
CA ILE A 12 -19.35 6.36 -11.45
C ILE A 12 -20.00 6.48 -10.07
N ALA A 13 -21.27 6.87 -10.03
CA ALA A 13 -22.04 6.95 -8.79
C ALA A 13 -22.06 5.58 -8.09
N GLY A 14 -21.84 5.58 -6.76
CA GLY A 14 -21.80 4.37 -5.96
C GLY A 14 -20.45 3.64 -5.93
N ARG A 15 -19.43 4.08 -6.69
CA ARG A 15 -18.08 3.50 -6.58
C ARG A 15 -17.49 3.78 -5.22
N VAL A 16 -17.06 2.74 -4.55
CA VAL A 16 -16.31 2.75 -3.31
C VAL A 16 -14.94 2.12 -3.56
N GLY A 17 -13.87 2.72 -3.03
CA GLY A 17 -12.52 2.17 -3.11
C GLY A 17 -12.21 1.24 -1.93
N ASP A 18 -10.93 1.01 -1.72
CA ASP A 18 -10.40 0.17 -0.65
C ASP A 18 -10.47 0.82 0.74
N THR A 19 -10.52 2.15 0.80
CA THR A 19 -10.42 2.93 2.04
C THR A 19 -11.39 2.47 3.15
N PRO A 20 -12.70 2.26 2.92
CA PRO A 20 -13.63 1.85 3.98
C PRO A 20 -13.64 0.33 4.22
N ILE A 21 -12.83 -0.44 3.48
CA ILE A 21 -12.81 -1.90 3.58
C ILE A 21 -11.67 -2.30 4.52
N VAL A 22 -12.02 -2.74 5.72
CA VAL A 22 -11.06 -3.25 6.71
C VAL A 22 -10.32 -4.47 6.12
N GLY A 23 -9.00 -4.41 6.18
CA GLY A 23 -8.13 -5.42 5.57
C GLY A 23 -7.65 -5.05 4.17
N ALA A 24 -8.37 -4.20 3.42
CA ALA A 24 -7.93 -3.70 2.13
C ALA A 24 -7.18 -2.37 2.27
N GLY A 25 -7.89 -1.24 2.44
CA GLY A 25 -7.27 0.08 2.50
C GLY A 25 -6.57 0.39 3.82
N LEU A 26 -7.00 -0.27 4.90
CA LEU A 26 -6.35 -0.20 6.21
C LEU A 26 -6.56 -1.50 6.99
N TYR A 27 -5.61 -1.79 7.87
CA TYR A 27 -5.72 -2.87 8.84
C TYR A 27 -4.82 -2.61 10.05
N THR A 28 -5.29 -3.00 11.23
CA THR A 28 -4.50 -2.92 12.47
C THR A 28 -4.71 -4.18 13.29
N ASP A 29 -3.61 -4.77 13.72
CA ASP A 29 -3.54 -5.80 14.75
C ASP A 29 -2.69 -5.28 15.90
N ASN A 30 -3.26 -5.20 17.10
CA ASN A 30 -2.57 -4.66 18.28
C ASN A 30 -1.35 -5.51 18.71
N ALA A 31 -1.26 -6.77 18.31
CA ALA A 31 -0.11 -7.63 18.56
C ALA A 31 1.05 -7.35 17.61
N ILE A 32 0.77 -6.95 16.38
CA ILE A 32 1.72 -6.89 15.27
C ILE A 32 2.02 -5.45 14.85
N GLY A 33 0.98 -4.69 14.47
CA GLY A 33 1.12 -3.36 13.92
C GLY A 33 -0.04 -2.95 13.01
N SER A 34 0.19 -1.96 12.18
CA SER A 34 -0.81 -1.43 11.27
C SER A 34 -0.26 -1.19 9.87
N ALA A 35 -1.16 -1.22 8.89
CA ALA A 35 -0.85 -0.87 7.52
C ALA A 35 -1.99 -0.09 6.86
N GLY A 36 -1.64 0.69 5.86
CA GLY A 36 -2.57 1.44 5.03
C GLY A 36 -2.12 1.49 3.58
N ALA A 37 -3.05 1.82 2.70
CA ALA A 37 -2.81 1.90 1.27
C ALA A 37 -3.35 3.19 0.67
N THR A 38 -2.70 3.66 -0.40
CA THR A 38 -3.21 4.73 -1.26
C THR A 38 -2.91 4.39 -2.72
N GLY A 39 -3.67 4.98 -3.64
CA GLY A 39 -3.55 4.76 -5.08
C GLY A 39 -4.73 3.99 -5.64
N ARG A 40 -4.48 2.97 -6.50
CA ARG A 40 -5.56 2.21 -7.12
C ARG A 40 -6.21 1.22 -6.14
N GLY A 41 -7.32 1.63 -5.52
CA GLY A 41 -8.02 0.87 -4.49
C GLY A 41 -8.50 -0.51 -4.95
N GLU A 42 -8.99 -0.65 -6.20
CA GLU A 42 -9.45 -1.92 -6.75
C GLU A 42 -8.34 -2.99 -6.77
N ALA A 43 -7.10 -2.60 -7.04
CA ALA A 43 -5.96 -3.51 -7.02
C ALA A 43 -5.59 -3.94 -5.59
N VAL A 44 -5.72 -3.02 -4.63
CA VAL A 44 -5.50 -3.28 -3.21
C VAL A 44 -6.57 -4.24 -2.65
N MET A 45 -7.85 -4.04 -3.01
CA MET A 45 -8.95 -4.92 -2.60
C MET A 45 -8.75 -6.38 -3.03
N GLN A 46 -8.26 -6.61 -4.24
CA GLN A 46 -8.06 -7.97 -4.79
C GLN A 46 -7.09 -8.82 -3.98
N VAL A 47 -6.25 -8.22 -3.15
CA VAL A 47 -5.25 -8.92 -2.33
C VAL A 47 -5.43 -8.69 -0.84
N CYS A 48 -6.46 -7.96 -0.41
CA CYS A 48 -6.62 -7.50 0.98
C CYS A 48 -5.34 -6.84 1.49
N GLY A 49 -4.86 -5.80 0.78
CA GLY A 49 -3.48 -5.33 0.83
C GLY A 49 -2.97 -4.97 2.22
N ALA A 50 -3.74 -4.21 3.01
CA ALA A 50 -3.30 -3.82 4.35
C ALA A 50 -3.20 -5.02 5.31
N SER A 51 -4.15 -5.95 5.26
CA SER A 51 -4.12 -7.19 6.05
C SER A 51 -2.94 -8.07 5.66
N LEU A 52 -2.65 -8.17 4.35
CA LEU A 52 -1.51 -8.95 3.87
C LEU A 52 -0.18 -8.36 4.36
N VAL A 53 -0.02 -7.03 4.37
CA VAL A 53 1.18 -6.37 4.93
C VAL A 53 1.35 -6.73 6.41
N VAL A 54 0.28 -6.64 7.22
CA VAL A 54 0.34 -6.97 8.65
C VAL A 54 0.65 -8.45 8.86
N SER A 55 0.04 -9.35 8.09
CA SER A 55 0.34 -10.79 8.15
C SER A 55 1.81 -11.10 7.77
N ARG A 56 2.39 -10.36 6.80
CA ARG A 56 3.81 -10.51 6.47
C ARG A 56 4.70 -10.07 7.62
N MET A 57 4.37 -8.95 8.30
CA MET A 57 5.11 -8.51 9.49
C MET A 57 5.00 -9.52 10.65
N GLU A 58 3.84 -10.17 10.82
CA GLU A 58 3.66 -11.27 11.79
C GLU A 58 4.61 -12.44 11.51
N ASN A 59 4.83 -12.75 10.23
CA ASN A 59 5.77 -13.79 9.79
C ASN A 59 7.24 -13.35 9.75
N GLY A 60 7.57 -12.18 10.30
CA GLY A 60 8.93 -11.73 10.52
C GLY A 60 9.49 -10.76 9.48
N ASP A 61 8.72 -10.38 8.47
CA ASP A 61 9.16 -9.37 7.50
C ASP A 61 9.32 -8.00 8.18
N THR A 62 10.26 -7.20 7.67
CA THR A 62 10.28 -5.77 7.98
C THR A 62 9.06 -5.08 7.35
N PRO A 63 8.60 -3.92 7.88
CA PRO A 63 7.50 -3.17 7.28
C PRO A 63 7.69 -2.88 5.78
N GLU A 64 8.91 -2.51 5.38
CA GLU A 64 9.24 -2.26 3.97
C GLU A 64 9.16 -3.53 3.12
N ALA A 65 9.75 -4.64 3.58
CA ALA A 65 9.70 -5.92 2.86
C ALA A 65 8.26 -6.42 2.72
N ALA A 66 7.43 -6.27 3.76
CA ALA A 66 6.02 -6.62 3.73
C ALA A 66 5.23 -5.80 2.69
N CYS A 67 5.52 -4.48 2.60
CA CYS A 67 4.94 -3.61 1.57
C CYS A 67 5.38 -4.04 0.15
N LEU A 68 6.66 -4.29 -0.07
CA LEU A 68 7.19 -4.73 -1.38
C LEU A 68 6.60 -6.09 -1.81
N PHE A 69 6.51 -7.05 -0.88
CA PHE A 69 5.85 -8.33 -1.15
C PHE A 69 4.41 -8.15 -1.62
N THR A 70 3.66 -7.29 -0.93
CA THR A 70 2.26 -7.03 -1.26
C THR A 70 2.11 -6.34 -2.61
N LEU A 71 2.97 -5.37 -2.93
CA LEU A 71 3.00 -4.73 -4.25
C LEU A 71 3.32 -5.72 -5.36
N LYS A 72 4.29 -6.62 -5.14
CA LYS A 72 4.58 -7.68 -6.10
C LYS A 72 3.35 -8.55 -6.34
N ARG A 73 2.62 -8.94 -5.29
CA ARG A 73 1.39 -9.72 -5.44
C ARG A 73 0.30 -8.97 -6.20
N ILE A 74 0.17 -7.65 -6.01
CA ILE A 74 -0.73 -6.80 -6.81
C ILE A 74 -0.30 -6.83 -8.29
N ALA A 75 0.98 -6.63 -8.57
CA ALA A 75 1.50 -6.65 -9.93
C ALA A 75 1.26 -8.00 -10.61
N ASP A 76 1.59 -9.10 -9.95
CA ASP A 76 1.40 -10.46 -10.46
C ASP A 76 -0.08 -10.81 -10.74
N ARG A 77 -1.02 -10.15 -10.06
CA ARG A 77 -2.46 -10.35 -10.26
C ARG A 77 -3.10 -9.38 -11.25
N THR A 78 -2.39 -8.35 -11.66
CA THR A 78 -2.88 -7.41 -12.67
C THR A 78 -2.86 -8.08 -14.04
N ARG A 79 -4.05 -8.44 -14.56
CA ARG A 79 -4.22 -9.18 -15.82
C ARG A 79 -4.84 -8.34 -16.92
N GLU A 80 -5.57 -7.30 -16.56
CA GLU A 80 -6.28 -6.47 -17.52
C GLU A 80 -5.32 -5.63 -18.34
N ARG A 81 -5.35 -5.81 -19.67
CA ARG A 81 -4.43 -5.15 -20.60
C ARG A 81 -4.44 -3.62 -20.50
N ARG A 82 -5.59 -3.02 -20.19
CA ARG A 82 -5.73 -1.57 -19.96
C ARG A 82 -4.96 -1.06 -18.73
N HIS A 83 -4.56 -1.95 -17.83
CA HIS A 83 -3.82 -1.64 -16.61
C HIS A 83 -2.35 -2.03 -16.69
N LEU A 84 -1.88 -2.39 -17.88
CA LEU A 84 -0.49 -2.76 -18.13
C LEU A 84 0.13 -1.86 -19.19
N THR A 85 1.40 -1.57 -19.01
CA THR A 85 2.25 -0.98 -20.04
C THR A 85 2.52 -2.01 -21.15
N ALA A 86 3.15 -1.58 -22.26
CA ALA A 86 3.62 -2.49 -23.30
C ALA A 86 4.62 -3.54 -22.79
N LYS A 87 5.31 -3.26 -21.67
CA LYS A 87 6.25 -4.17 -21.00
C LYS A 87 5.59 -5.11 -20.00
N GLY A 88 4.24 -5.08 -19.87
CA GLY A 88 3.51 -5.90 -18.89
C GLY A 88 3.61 -5.42 -17.44
N ILE A 89 4.06 -4.20 -17.20
CA ILE A 89 4.16 -3.57 -15.88
C ILE A 89 2.86 -2.82 -15.60
N PRO A 90 2.30 -2.85 -14.36
CA PRO A 90 1.15 -2.02 -14.01
C PRO A 90 1.36 -0.54 -14.36
N ASN A 91 0.38 0.09 -15.02
CA ASN A 91 0.43 1.50 -15.41
C ASN A 91 -0.25 2.45 -14.40
N PHE A 92 -0.47 1.96 -13.20
CA PHE A 92 -1.03 2.70 -12.08
C PHE A 92 -0.12 2.60 -10.85
N ASN A 93 -0.30 3.50 -9.89
CA ASN A 93 0.43 3.41 -8.63
C ASN A 93 -0.45 2.88 -7.49
N VAL A 94 0.22 2.18 -6.59
CA VAL A 94 -0.21 1.87 -5.23
C VAL A 94 0.98 2.15 -4.33
N THR A 95 0.75 2.84 -3.22
CA THR A 95 1.73 3.00 -2.15
C THR A 95 1.16 2.37 -0.87
N LEU A 96 1.97 1.57 -0.22
CA LEU A 96 1.66 0.92 1.04
C LEU A 96 2.54 1.52 2.14
N TYR A 97 1.96 1.66 3.32
CA TYR A 97 2.61 2.18 4.51
C TYR A 97 2.41 1.20 5.64
N ALA A 98 3.43 0.99 6.45
CA ALA A 98 3.36 0.08 7.57
C ALA A 98 4.09 0.62 8.80
N LEU A 99 3.51 0.34 9.97
CA LEU A 99 4.07 0.61 11.27
C LEU A 99 3.96 -0.66 12.11
N ARG A 100 5.09 -1.22 12.51
CA ARG A 100 5.15 -2.37 13.40
C ARG A 100 5.09 -1.92 14.86
N LYS A 101 4.62 -2.79 15.74
CA LYS A 101 4.42 -2.51 17.17
C LYS A 101 5.68 -2.03 17.91
N ASP A 102 6.87 -2.43 17.46
CA ASP A 102 8.15 -1.99 18.00
C ASP A 102 8.57 -0.58 17.55
N GLY A 103 7.73 0.11 16.76
CA GLY A 103 8.00 1.44 16.25
C GLY A 103 8.72 1.47 14.89
N GLN A 104 9.08 0.32 14.32
CA GLN A 104 9.66 0.28 12.99
C GLN A 104 8.62 0.66 11.94
N THR A 105 8.98 1.58 11.04
CA THR A 105 8.14 2.03 9.93
C THR A 105 8.73 1.58 8.60
N GLY A 106 7.88 1.45 7.60
CA GLY A 106 8.30 1.20 6.23
C GLY A 106 7.20 1.57 5.23
N SER A 107 7.60 1.81 4.02
CA SER A 107 6.67 2.08 2.92
C SER A 107 7.28 1.61 1.61
N ALA A 108 6.40 1.27 0.67
CA ALA A 108 6.80 0.98 -0.70
C ALA A 108 5.73 1.44 -1.68
N SER A 109 6.15 1.81 -2.89
CA SER A 109 5.30 2.20 -4.00
C SER A 109 5.48 1.26 -5.20
N MET A 110 4.46 1.18 -6.06
CA MET A 110 4.55 0.40 -7.29
C MET A 110 5.68 0.93 -8.19
N HIS A 111 5.79 2.25 -8.30
CA HIS A 111 6.78 2.93 -9.12
C HIS A 111 7.67 3.86 -8.30
N GLU A 112 8.86 4.12 -8.81
CA GLU A 112 9.82 5.07 -8.26
C GLU A 112 9.27 6.51 -8.15
N GLY A 113 9.80 7.28 -7.18
CA GLY A 113 9.57 8.73 -7.04
C GLY A 113 8.43 9.10 -6.11
N TYR A 114 8.04 8.21 -5.21
CA TYR A 114 7.05 8.49 -4.14
C TYR A 114 7.73 8.62 -2.78
N GLU A 115 7.11 9.40 -1.92
CA GLU A 115 7.59 9.69 -0.58
C GLU A 115 6.46 9.47 0.45
N HIS A 116 6.85 9.31 1.69
CA HIS A 116 5.94 9.25 2.84
C HIS A 116 6.48 10.09 3.99
N VAL A 117 5.61 10.43 4.93
CA VAL A 117 5.98 11.19 6.10
C VAL A 117 5.88 10.30 7.34
N VAL A 118 6.92 10.32 8.15
CA VAL A 118 6.95 9.71 9.47
C VAL A 118 7.03 10.82 10.52
N HIS A 119 6.11 10.84 11.48
CA HIS A 119 6.18 11.71 12.64
C HIS A 119 6.67 10.90 13.84
N SER A 120 7.84 11.26 14.37
CA SER A 120 8.44 10.61 15.53
C SER A 120 9.26 11.62 16.34
N GLY A 121 9.24 11.50 17.66
CA GLY A 121 9.99 12.40 18.53
C GLY A 121 9.58 13.87 18.42
N GLY A 122 8.32 14.17 18.08
CA GLY A 122 7.82 15.53 17.90
C GLY A 122 8.17 16.18 16.56
N GLN A 123 8.78 15.44 15.62
CA GLN A 123 9.18 15.96 14.31
C GLN A 123 8.62 15.11 13.18
N ALA A 124 8.19 15.76 12.10
CA ALA A 124 7.81 15.13 10.85
C ALA A 124 9.04 15.03 9.92
N GLN A 125 9.24 13.85 9.35
CA GLN A 125 10.33 13.58 8.41
C GLN A 125 9.75 13.00 7.12
N THR A 126 10.06 13.62 5.99
CA THR A 126 9.79 13.04 4.67
C THR A 126 10.87 12.03 4.33
N ARG A 127 10.46 10.86 3.87
CA ARG A 127 11.36 9.76 3.49
C ARG A 127 10.94 9.20 2.13
N PRO A 128 11.88 8.76 1.29
CA PRO A 128 11.54 8.07 0.05
C PRO A 128 10.86 6.73 0.36
N CYS A 129 9.91 6.34 -0.49
CA CYS A 129 9.38 4.99 -0.50
C CYS A 129 10.35 4.06 -1.24
N ALA A 130 10.52 2.82 -0.74
CA ALA A 130 11.01 1.76 -1.60
C ALA A 130 10.08 1.58 -2.81
N PHE A 131 10.53 0.96 -3.89
CA PHE A 131 9.71 0.80 -5.09
C PHE A 131 9.92 -0.57 -5.74
N LEU A 132 8.89 -1.02 -6.47
CA LEU A 132 8.95 -2.30 -7.18
C LEU A 132 9.51 -2.15 -8.61
N PHE A 133 9.15 -1.06 -9.29
CA PHE A 133 9.59 -0.78 -10.66
C PHE A 133 10.23 0.61 -10.77
N ALA A 134 11.44 0.66 -11.32
CA ALA A 134 12.06 1.93 -11.73
C ALA A 134 11.28 2.55 -12.90
N LYS A 135 11.41 3.86 -13.07
CA LYS A 135 10.83 4.62 -14.19
C LYS A 135 11.62 4.40 -15.49
#